data_aabdf999019104103918281ae657ec2d
#
_entry.id   aabdf999019104103918281ae657ec2d
#
_cell.length_a   1.000
_cell.length_b   1.000
_cell.length_c   1.000
_cell.angle_alpha   90.00
_cell.angle_beta   90.00
_cell.angle_gamma   90.00
#
_symmetry.space_group_name_H-M   'P 1'
#
loop_
_entity.id
_entity.type
_entity.pdbx_description
1 polymer ?
#
loop_
_entity_poly.entity_id
_entity_poly.type
_entity_poly.pdbx_seq_one_letter_code
_entity_poly.pdbx_strand_id
1 'polypeptide(L)'
;MDIIFVRHGVPDFSLADERCMTQLEKDYAPLDRAYLSELHQKLTNAVFDDAQAIICSPYTRALQTAEILNRRHGFELFVEHDLREWRADTAGGYISLAERDRRWHEYRELLKLRLPMSDERYEHVTALKARTMAVLERYRQYDKVIVVSHFNVFEALQGYQEQGLACGDFKIFRL
;
A
#
# COMPACT_ATOMS: atom_id res chain seq x y z
N MET A 1 6.75 16.89 8.35
CA MET A 1 6.00 15.74 8.90
C MET A 1 6.80 14.47 8.67
N ASP A 2 7.05 13.72 9.74
CA ASP A 2 7.69 12.40 9.63
C ASP A 2 6.63 11.33 9.34
N ILE A 3 6.96 10.42 8.42
CA ILE A 3 6.06 9.34 8.00
C ILE A 3 6.68 8.00 8.36
N ILE A 4 5.96 7.19 9.12
CA ILE A 4 6.24 5.76 9.28
C ILE A 4 5.34 5.04 8.28
N PHE A 5 5.90 4.71 7.11
CA PHE A 5 5.15 3.99 6.08
C PHE A 5 5.20 2.49 6.35
N VAL A 6 4.04 1.88 6.55
CA VAL A 6 3.87 0.44 6.79
C VAL A 6 3.24 -0.18 5.54
N ARG A 7 3.90 -1.18 4.95
CA ARG A 7 3.23 -2.03 3.97
C ARG A 7 2.30 -3.00 4.72
N HIS A 8 1.05 -3.14 4.23
CA HIS A 8 0.10 -4.10 4.80
C HIS A 8 0.70 -5.51 4.94
N GLY A 9 0.17 -6.33 5.85
CA GLY A 9 0.53 -7.74 6.01
C GLY A 9 0.26 -8.59 4.77
N VAL A 10 0.65 -9.85 4.80
CA VAL A 10 0.47 -10.79 3.68
C VAL A 10 -1.01 -10.93 3.33
N PRO A 11 -1.44 -10.65 2.07
CA PRO A 11 -2.84 -10.81 1.67
C PRO A 11 -3.14 -12.25 1.26
N ASP A 12 -4.36 -12.69 1.50
CA ASP A 12 -4.89 -13.95 0.98
C ASP A 12 -5.51 -13.75 -0.42
N PHE A 13 -4.75 -14.07 -1.45
CA PHE A 13 -5.21 -14.07 -2.85
C PHE A 13 -5.54 -15.47 -3.39
N SER A 14 -5.65 -16.48 -2.52
CA SER A 14 -5.83 -17.89 -2.92
C SER A 14 -7.00 -18.13 -3.88
N LEU A 15 -8.06 -17.33 -3.79
CA LEU A 15 -9.25 -17.46 -4.63
C LEU A 15 -9.26 -16.53 -5.87
N ALA A 16 -8.25 -15.69 -6.03
CA ALA A 16 -8.31 -14.60 -7.01
C ALA A 16 -8.44 -15.09 -8.46
N ASP A 17 -7.61 -16.05 -8.88
CA ASP A 17 -7.66 -16.58 -10.24
C ASP A 17 -8.69 -17.71 -10.40
N GLU A 18 -8.87 -18.55 -9.39
CA GLU A 18 -9.89 -19.60 -9.41
C GLU A 18 -11.29 -19.03 -9.69
N ARG A 19 -11.61 -17.86 -9.11
CA ARG A 19 -12.90 -17.18 -9.25
C ARG A 19 -12.90 -16.11 -10.33
N CYS A 20 -11.82 -15.92 -11.07
CA CYS A 20 -11.68 -14.81 -12.02
C CYS A 20 -12.09 -13.45 -11.41
N MET A 21 -11.60 -13.17 -10.22
CA MET A 21 -11.98 -11.97 -9.47
C MET A 21 -11.59 -10.69 -10.21
N THR A 22 -12.52 -9.74 -10.27
CA THR A 22 -12.27 -8.37 -10.73
C THR A 22 -11.29 -7.66 -9.80
N GLN A 23 -10.78 -6.50 -10.22
CA GLN A 23 -9.90 -5.70 -9.36
C GLN A 23 -10.58 -5.33 -8.04
N LEU A 24 -11.85 -4.93 -8.09
CA LEU A 24 -12.62 -4.57 -6.90
C LEU A 24 -12.72 -5.73 -5.89
N GLU A 25 -12.94 -6.95 -6.37
CA GLU A 25 -13.03 -8.13 -5.49
C GLU A 25 -11.66 -8.44 -4.86
N LYS A 26 -10.56 -8.28 -5.60
CA LYS A 26 -9.19 -8.41 -5.07
C LYS A 26 -8.86 -7.36 -4.01
N ASP A 27 -9.43 -6.16 -4.12
CA ASP A 27 -9.23 -5.09 -3.15
C ASP A 27 -9.80 -5.45 -1.76
N TYR A 28 -10.81 -6.31 -1.71
CA TYR A 28 -11.37 -6.88 -0.48
C TYR A 28 -10.62 -8.10 0.07
N ALA A 29 -9.55 -8.56 -0.57
CA ALA A 29 -8.77 -9.69 -0.06
C ALA A 29 -8.28 -9.40 1.37
N PRO A 30 -8.56 -10.31 2.34
CA PRO A 30 -8.15 -10.16 3.72
C PRO A 30 -6.66 -10.49 3.91
N LEU A 31 -6.16 -10.32 5.13
CA LEU A 31 -4.87 -10.86 5.52
C LEU A 31 -4.90 -12.40 5.59
N ASP A 32 -3.84 -13.03 5.14
CA ASP A 32 -3.62 -14.45 5.31
C ASP A 32 -3.38 -14.77 6.78
N ARG A 33 -4.21 -15.65 7.34
CA ARG A 33 -4.19 -16.04 8.74
C ARG A 33 -2.89 -16.72 9.17
N ALA A 34 -2.20 -17.40 8.24
CA ALA A 34 -0.94 -18.08 8.53
C ALA A 34 0.18 -17.11 8.93
N TYR A 35 0.11 -15.84 8.49
CA TYR A 35 1.13 -14.82 8.73
C TYR A 35 0.75 -13.80 9.82
N LEU A 36 -0.39 -13.93 10.47
CA LEU A 36 -0.85 -12.95 11.47
C LEU A 36 0.09 -12.86 12.69
N SER A 37 0.65 -13.97 13.14
CA SER A 37 1.57 -14.00 14.29
C SER A 37 2.85 -13.19 13.99
N GLU A 38 3.42 -13.39 12.81
CA GLU A 38 4.59 -12.60 12.36
C GLU A 38 4.26 -11.11 12.24
N LEU A 39 3.10 -10.79 11.64
CA LEU A 39 2.64 -9.41 11.52
C LEU A 39 2.49 -8.74 12.89
N HIS A 40 1.84 -9.40 13.84
CA HIS A 40 1.72 -8.90 15.22
C HIS A 40 3.08 -8.57 15.83
N GLN A 41 4.05 -9.45 15.67
CA GLN A 41 5.41 -9.25 16.20
C GLN A 41 6.08 -8.02 15.57
N LYS A 42 5.97 -7.83 14.25
CA LYS A 42 6.53 -6.65 13.55
C LYS A 42 5.89 -5.35 14.02
N LEU A 43 4.59 -5.34 14.27
CA LEU A 43 3.82 -4.16 14.65
C LEU A 43 3.92 -3.80 16.14
N THR A 44 4.66 -4.56 16.96
CA THR A 44 4.96 -4.19 18.37
C THR A 44 6.18 -3.29 18.53
N ASN A 45 6.79 -2.82 17.45
CA ASN A 45 7.98 -1.98 17.48
C ASN A 45 7.67 -0.61 18.13
N ALA A 46 8.53 -0.19 19.06
CA ALA A 46 8.40 1.09 19.77
C ALA A 46 8.46 2.33 18.86
N VAL A 47 8.91 2.19 17.62
CA VAL A 47 8.93 3.28 16.64
C VAL A 47 7.55 3.88 16.36
N PHE A 48 6.48 3.13 16.63
CA PHE A 48 5.11 3.57 16.47
C PHE A 48 4.56 4.38 17.66
N ASP A 49 5.20 4.32 18.82
CA ASP A 49 4.65 4.83 20.10
C ASP A 49 4.45 6.35 20.12
N ASP A 50 5.22 7.10 19.34
CA ASP A 50 5.19 8.58 19.31
C ASP A 50 4.49 9.15 18.05
N ALA A 51 3.80 8.32 17.29
CA ALA A 51 2.94 8.79 16.22
C ALA A 51 1.67 9.46 16.79
N GLN A 52 1.05 10.32 15.98
CA GLN A 52 -0.12 11.10 16.39
C GLN A 52 -1.42 10.60 15.74
N ALA A 53 -1.32 9.91 14.59
CA ALA A 53 -2.46 9.39 13.86
C ALA A 53 -2.05 8.24 12.94
N ILE A 54 -3.04 7.45 12.48
CA ILE A 54 -2.91 6.46 11.42
C ILE A 54 -3.72 6.92 10.21
N ILE A 55 -3.08 6.95 9.03
CA ILE A 55 -3.72 7.22 7.75
C ILE A 55 -3.65 5.91 6.95
N CYS A 56 -4.79 5.38 6.53
CA CYS A 56 -4.87 4.02 6.02
C CYS A 56 -5.54 3.93 4.65
N SER A 57 -5.02 3.05 3.79
CA SER A 57 -5.72 2.62 2.57
C SER A 57 -7.06 1.95 2.90
N PRO A 58 -8.11 2.09 2.05
CA PRO A 58 -9.40 1.47 2.27
C PRO A 58 -9.40 -0.05 2.03
N TYR A 59 -8.34 -0.63 1.51
CA TYR A 59 -8.30 -2.06 1.20
C TYR A 59 -8.28 -2.91 2.46
N THR A 60 -9.04 -4.00 2.48
CA THR A 60 -9.27 -4.85 3.66
C THR A 60 -7.97 -5.24 4.37
N ARG A 61 -6.97 -5.69 3.62
CA ARG A 61 -5.64 -6.06 4.18
C ARG A 61 -4.91 -4.91 4.87
N ALA A 62 -5.08 -3.67 4.36
CA ALA A 62 -4.48 -2.48 4.97
C ALA A 62 -5.24 -2.07 6.24
N LEU A 63 -6.58 -2.09 6.18
CA LEU A 63 -7.43 -1.81 7.34
C LEU A 63 -7.19 -2.79 8.49
N GLN A 64 -7.08 -4.09 8.18
CA GLN A 64 -6.76 -5.10 9.18
C GLN A 64 -5.36 -4.89 9.78
N THR A 65 -4.38 -4.51 8.96
CA THR A 65 -3.03 -4.18 9.45
C THR A 65 -3.05 -2.97 10.37
N ALA A 66 -3.74 -1.91 9.97
CA ALA A 66 -3.89 -0.68 10.76
C ALA A 66 -4.63 -0.96 12.08
N GLU A 67 -5.68 -1.78 12.05
CA GLU A 67 -6.44 -2.19 13.23
C GLU A 67 -5.56 -2.95 14.22
N ILE A 68 -4.79 -3.95 13.73
CA ILE A 68 -3.85 -4.72 14.56
C ILE A 68 -2.84 -3.80 15.24
N LEU A 69 -2.23 -2.89 14.49
CA LEU A 69 -1.28 -1.92 15.02
C LEU A 69 -1.94 -1.02 16.07
N ASN A 70 -3.16 -0.56 15.80
CA ASN A 70 -3.85 0.42 16.62
C ASN A 70 -4.40 -0.12 17.94
N ARG A 71 -4.52 -1.44 18.09
CA ARG A 71 -4.97 -2.07 19.37
C ARG A 71 -4.13 -1.66 20.58
N ARG A 72 -2.84 -1.41 20.35
CA ARG A 72 -1.91 -0.98 21.40
C ARG A 72 -1.96 0.53 21.67
N HIS A 73 -2.23 1.33 20.64
CA HIS A 73 -1.99 2.79 20.71
C HIS A 73 -3.29 3.59 20.85
N GLY A 74 -4.38 3.17 20.24
CA GLY A 74 -5.64 3.90 20.26
C GLY A 74 -5.59 5.24 19.51
N PHE A 75 -4.77 5.36 18.48
CA PHE A 75 -4.68 6.56 17.63
C PHE A 75 -5.96 6.79 16.84
N GLU A 76 -6.21 8.04 16.48
CA GLU A 76 -7.22 8.35 15.47
C GLU A 76 -6.82 7.72 14.12
N LEU A 77 -7.78 7.03 13.47
CA LEU A 77 -7.56 6.31 12.23
C LEU A 77 -8.38 6.94 11.10
N PHE A 78 -7.69 7.46 10.10
CA PHE A 78 -8.28 8.05 8.90
C PHE A 78 -8.18 7.07 7.73
N VAL A 79 -9.30 6.81 7.07
CA VAL A 79 -9.36 5.94 5.88
C VAL A 79 -9.39 6.81 4.64
N GLU A 80 -8.37 6.68 3.80
CA GLU A 80 -8.17 7.53 2.63
C GLU A 80 -8.20 6.73 1.33
N HIS A 81 -9.20 7.00 0.49
CA HIS A 81 -9.41 6.32 -0.78
C HIS A 81 -8.15 6.36 -1.67
N ASP A 82 -7.48 7.48 -1.73
CA ASP A 82 -6.32 7.69 -2.61
C ASP A 82 -5.00 7.10 -2.08
N LEU A 83 -5.03 6.40 -0.95
CA LEU A 83 -3.95 5.51 -0.52
C LEU A 83 -4.09 4.06 -1.02
N ARG A 84 -5.10 3.77 -1.87
CA ARG A 84 -5.25 2.44 -2.50
C ARG A 84 -4.03 2.07 -3.34
N GLU A 85 -3.85 0.75 -3.55
CA GLU A 85 -2.73 0.23 -4.36
C GLU A 85 -2.79 0.72 -5.82
N TRP A 86 -1.69 0.60 -6.50
CA TRP A 86 -1.55 0.74 -7.94
C TRP A 86 -2.60 -0.08 -8.69
N ARG A 87 -3.19 0.51 -9.72
CA ARG A 87 -4.21 -0.14 -10.53
C ARG A 87 -3.56 -0.80 -11.74
N ALA A 88 -3.54 -2.13 -11.72
CA ALA A 88 -3.06 -2.95 -12.83
C ALA A 88 -3.99 -2.93 -14.04
N ASP A 89 -5.25 -2.54 -13.85
CA ASP A 89 -6.23 -2.32 -14.90
C ASP A 89 -7.09 -1.09 -14.61
N THR A 90 -7.00 -0.09 -15.46
CA THR A 90 -7.76 1.16 -15.32
C THR A 90 -9.24 0.99 -15.61
N ALA A 91 -9.62 -0.02 -16.41
CA ALA A 91 -11.01 -0.38 -16.66
C ALA A 91 -11.69 -1.10 -15.49
N GLY A 92 -10.91 -1.66 -14.54
CA GLY A 92 -11.41 -2.30 -13.33
C GLY A 92 -11.99 -3.70 -13.52
N GLY A 93 -11.82 -4.30 -14.71
CA GLY A 93 -12.27 -5.65 -15.02
C GLY A 93 -11.34 -6.75 -14.49
N TYR A 94 -11.67 -7.99 -14.83
CA TYR A 94 -10.77 -9.11 -14.59
C TYR A 94 -9.60 -9.06 -15.57
N ILE A 95 -8.40 -9.24 -15.04
CA ILE A 95 -7.19 -9.57 -15.80
C ILE A 95 -6.52 -10.77 -15.15
N SER A 96 -5.95 -11.67 -15.96
CA SER A 96 -5.23 -12.84 -15.43
C SER A 96 -4.01 -12.42 -14.60
N LEU A 97 -3.52 -13.31 -13.73
CA LEU A 97 -2.28 -13.08 -12.99
C LEU A 97 -1.11 -12.81 -13.94
N ALA A 98 -1.00 -13.59 -15.02
CA ALA A 98 0.07 -13.41 -16.01
C ALA A 98 0.05 -12.01 -16.65
N GLU A 99 -1.13 -11.49 -17.02
CA GLU A 99 -1.25 -10.13 -17.60
C GLU A 99 -0.97 -9.06 -16.53
N ARG A 100 -1.46 -9.25 -15.30
CA ARG A 100 -1.15 -8.34 -14.20
C ARG A 100 0.35 -8.27 -13.94
N ASP A 101 1.03 -9.41 -13.88
CA ASP A 101 2.47 -9.48 -13.61
C ASP A 101 3.28 -8.88 -14.77
N ARG A 102 2.85 -9.09 -16.01
CA ARG A 102 3.45 -8.45 -17.17
C ARG A 102 3.39 -6.93 -17.08
N ARG A 103 2.20 -6.35 -16.79
CA ARG A 103 2.03 -4.90 -16.62
C ARG A 103 2.82 -4.37 -15.44
N TRP A 104 2.88 -5.11 -14.34
CA TRP A 104 3.66 -4.74 -13.17
C TRP A 104 5.17 -4.73 -13.43
N HIS A 105 5.69 -5.71 -14.17
CA HIS A 105 7.10 -5.73 -14.56
C HIS A 105 7.43 -4.54 -15.47
N GLU A 106 6.60 -4.27 -16.48
CA GLU A 106 6.74 -3.09 -17.34
C GLU A 106 6.73 -1.79 -16.53
N TYR A 107 5.75 -1.61 -15.65
CA TYR A 107 5.65 -0.47 -14.75
C TYR A 107 6.94 -0.29 -13.93
N ARG A 108 7.45 -1.35 -13.32
CA ARG A 108 8.66 -1.29 -12.49
C ARG A 108 9.94 -1.04 -13.28
N GLU A 109 10.08 -1.60 -14.47
CA GLU A 109 11.22 -1.31 -15.35
C GLU A 109 11.23 0.16 -15.77
N LEU A 110 10.09 0.71 -16.19
CA LEU A 110 9.99 2.13 -16.51
C LEU A 110 10.29 3.02 -15.30
N LEU A 111 9.80 2.65 -14.12
CA LEU A 111 10.09 3.36 -12.88
C LEU A 111 11.60 3.33 -12.55
N LYS A 112 12.24 2.17 -12.66
CA LYS A 112 13.68 1.97 -12.44
C LYS A 112 14.52 2.82 -13.36
N LEU A 113 14.18 2.84 -14.64
CA LEU A 113 14.88 3.59 -15.68
C LEU A 113 14.49 5.06 -15.73
N ARG A 114 13.50 5.50 -14.92
CA ARG A 114 12.92 6.86 -14.94
C ARG A 114 12.38 7.27 -16.29
N LEU A 115 11.85 6.32 -17.04
CA LEU A 115 11.25 6.55 -18.35
C LEU A 115 9.77 6.90 -18.23
N PRO A 116 9.22 7.67 -19.21
CA PRO A 116 7.79 7.98 -19.24
C PRO A 116 6.97 6.70 -19.47
N MET A 117 5.81 6.61 -18.81
CA MET A 117 4.82 5.56 -19.03
C MET A 117 3.82 6.05 -20.07
N SER A 118 3.45 5.20 -21.03
CA SER A 118 2.51 5.54 -22.13
C SER A 118 1.35 4.53 -22.25
N ASP A 119 1.41 3.38 -21.56
CA ASP A 119 0.34 2.39 -21.60
C ASP A 119 -0.80 2.79 -20.63
N GLU A 120 -1.92 3.26 -21.19
CA GLU A 120 -3.10 3.73 -20.45
C GLU A 120 -3.91 2.59 -19.79
N ARG A 121 -3.54 1.34 -20.00
CA ARG A 121 -4.23 0.20 -19.41
C ARG A 121 -3.99 0.07 -17.91
N TYR A 122 -2.89 0.65 -17.38
CA TYR A 122 -2.59 0.67 -15.96
C TYR A 122 -2.28 2.08 -15.45
N GLU A 123 -2.32 2.27 -14.15
CA GLU A 123 -2.07 3.56 -13.52
C GLU A 123 -0.60 3.97 -13.62
N HIS A 124 -0.32 5.15 -14.14
CA HIS A 124 1.03 5.68 -14.23
C HIS A 124 1.56 6.13 -12.87
N VAL A 125 2.87 6.02 -12.66
CA VAL A 125 3.52 6.43 -11.40
C VAL A 125 3.27 7.89 -11.04
N THR A 126 3.17 8.76 -12.03
CA THR A 126 2.88 10.19 -11.82
C THR A 126 1.50 10.42 -11.23
N ALA A 127 0.47 9.70 -11.71
CA ALA A 127 -0.88 9.76 -11.17
C ALA A 127 -0.95 9.15 -9.77
N LEU A 128 -0.32 7.99 -9.56
CA LEU A 128 -0.21 7.34 -8.26
C LEU A 128 0.46 8.25 -7.22
N LYS A 129 1.58 8.87 -7.58
CA LYS A 129 2.28 9.82 -6.71
C LYS A 129 1.43 11.05 -6.42
N ALA A 130 0.80 11.64 -7.43
CA ALA A 130 0.01 12.85 -7.27
C ALA A 130 -1.17 12.65 -6.29
N ARG A 131 -1.95 11.54 -6.44
CA ARG A 131 -3.07 11.27 -5.52
C ARG A 131 -2.61 10.97 -4.10
N THR A 132 -1.49 10.24 -3.95
CA THR A 132 -0.93 9.93 -2.63
C THR A 132 -0.42 11.18 -1.94
N MET A 133 0.31 12.04 -2.65
CA MET A 133 0.80 13.31 -2.11
C MET A 133 -0.36 14.23 -1.70
N ALA A 134 -1.43 14.31 -2.49
CA ALA A 134 -2.61 15.11 -2.14
C ALA A 134 -3.28 14.63 -0.84
N VAL A 135 -3.24 13.31 -0.55
CA VAL A 135 -3.66 12.79 0.77
C VAL A 135 -2.74 13.31 1.86
N LEU A 136 -1.43 13.07 1.74
CA LEU A 136 -0.47 13.38 2.80
C LEU A 136 -0.41 14.87 3.14
N GLU A 137 -0.64 15.75 2.15
CA GLU A 137 -0.71 17.21 2.36
C GLU A 137 -1.85 17.61 3.32
N ARG A 138 -2.97 16.88 3.34
CA ARG A 138 -4.10 17.17 4.25
C ARG A 138 -3.77 16.91 5.72
N TYR A 139 -2.69 16.18 5.99
CA TYR A 139 -2.28 15.77 7.35
C TYR A 139 -1.02 16.49 7.84
N ARG A 140 -0.58 17.54 7.15
CA ARG A 140 0.65 18.29 7.52
C ARG A 140 0.62 18.96 8.88
N GLN A 141 -0.53 19.05 9.52
CA GLN A 141 -0.65 19.56 10.90
C GLN A 141 -0.07 18.59 11.94
N TYR A 142 0.15 17.33 11.60
CA TYR A 142 0.80 16.35 12.46
C TYR A 142 2.31 16.37 12.26
N ASP A 143 3.07 16.23 13.34
CA ASP A 143 4.53 16.11 13.28
C ASP A 143 4.95 14.74 12.77
N LYS A 144 4.23 13.67 13.20
CA LYS A 144 4.52 12.28 12.87
C LYS A 144 3.25 11.45 12.71
N VAL A 145 3.14 10.72 11.59
CA VAL A 145 2.00 9.86 11.27
C VAL A 145 2.46 8.47 10.83
N ILE A 146 1.58 7.49 11.03
CA ILE A 146 1.70 6.15 10.45
C ILE A 146 0.85 6.11 9.18
N VAL A 147 1.43 5.68 8.07
CA VAL A 147 0.72 5.47 6.80
C VAL A 147 0.68 3.98 6.50
N VAL A 148 -0.49 3.35 6.59
CA VAL A 148 -0.65 1.94 6.25
C VAL A 148 -1.17 1.81 4.83
N SER A 149 -0.32 1.33 3.91
CA SER A 149 -0.65 1.29 2.49
C SER A 149 0.09 0.14 1.77
N HIS A 150 0.52 0.35 0.54
CA HIS A 150 0.92 -0.70 -0.41
C HIS A 150 2.31 -0.44 -0.97
N PHE A 151 2.89 -1.48 -1.59
CA PHE A 151 4.25 -1.43 -2.10
C PHE A 151 4.46 -0.41 -3.23
N ASN A 152 3.57 -0.40 -4.24
CA ASN A 152 3.75 0.54 -5.35
C ASN A 152 3.47 2.00 -4.93
N VAL A 153 2.62 2.22 -3.90
CA VAL A 153 2.45 3.53 -3.27
C VAL A 153 3.75 4.00 -2.62
N PHE A 154 4.46 3.09 -1.93
CA PHE A 154 5.78 3.41 -1.36
C PHE A 154 6.79 3.76 -2.45
N GLU A 155 6.88 2.95 -3.53
CA GLU A 155 7.77 3.23 -4.66
C GLU A 155 7.42 4.54 -5.39
N ALA A 156 6.14 4.88 -5.51
CA ALA A 156 5.72 6.16 -6.10
C ALA A 156 6.20 7.37 -5.29
N LEU A 157 6.27 7.25 -3.95
CA LEU A 157 6.77 8.31 -3.07
C LEU A 157 8.29 8.37 -3.04
N GLN A 158 8.97 7.23 -2.93
CA GLN A 158 10.40 7.13 -2.63
C GLN A 158 11.26 6.73 -3.85
N GLY A 159 10.63 6.44 -4.99
CA GLY A 159 11.32 5.89 -6.16
C GLY A 159 11.49 4.37 -6.09
N TYR A 160 12.03 3.81 -7.16
CA TYR A 160 12.27 2.37 -7.29
C TYR A 160 13.09 1.80 -6.13
N GLN A 161 12.65 0.66 -5.61
CA GLN A 161 13.29 -0.04 -4.49
C GLN A 161 13.74 -1.43 -4.95
N GLU A 162 15.02 -1.65 -5.11
CA GLU A 162 15.55 -2.92 -5.59
C GLU A 162 15.24 -4.09 -4.64
N GLN A 163 15.41 -3.87 -3.34
CA GLN A 163 15.13 -4.89 -2.32
C GLN A 163 13.64 -4.97 -1.93
N GLY A 164 12.83 -4.02 -2.46
CA GLY A 164 11.43 -3.93 -2.10
C GLY A 164 11.18 -3.50 -0.64
N LEU A 165 9.96 -3.70 -0.21
CA LEU A 165 9.50 -3.57 1.18
C LEU A 165 8.60 -4.78 1.44
N ALA A 166 8.98 -5.66 2.36
CA ALA A 166 8.20 -6.88 2.64
C ALA A 166 6.86 -6.56 3.32
N CYS A 167 5.90 -7.46 3.23
CA CYS A 167 4.61 -7.31 3.90
C CYS A 167 4.80 -7.20 5.43
N GLY A 168 4.13 -6.24 6.04
CA GLY A 168 4.24 -5.92 7.46
C GLY A 168 5.50 -5.13 7.85
N ASP A 169 6.43 -4.91 6.92
CA ASP A 169 7.60 -4.07 7.19
C ASP A 169 7.27 -2.58 7.05
N PHE A 170 8.14 -1.74 7.61
CA PHE A 170 7.98 -0.29 7.56
C PHE A 170 9.27 0.43 7.16
N LYS A 171 9.12 1.65 6.70
CA LYS A 171 10.18 2.61 6.42
C LYS A 171 9.82 3.98 6.97
N ILE A 172 10.81 4.74 7.40
CA ILE A 172 10.63 6.09 7.91
C ILE A 172 11.26 7.06 6.93
N PHE A 173 10.51 8.09 6.59
CA PHE A 173 11.02 9.21 5.78
C PHE A 173 10.30 10.51 6.14
N ARG A 174 10.85 11.62 5.69
CA ARG A 174 10.28 12.95 5.91
C ARG A 174 9.66 13.50 4.63
N LEU A 175 8.49 14.10 4.77
CA LEU A 175 7.80 14.82 3.69
C LEU A 175 8.09 16.32 3.76
#